data_d76915d0a17741c94e6055a246294c1d
#
_entry.id   d76915d0a17741c94e6055a246294c1d
#
_cell.length_a   1.000
_cell.length_b   1.000
_cell.length_c   1.000
_cell.angle_alpha   90.00
_cell.angle_beta   90.00
_cell.angle_gamma   90.00
#
_symmetry.space_group_name_H-M   'P 1'
#
loop_
_entity.id
_entity.type
_entity.pdbx_description
1 polymer ?
#
loop_
_entity_poly.entity_id
_entity_poly.type
_entity_poly.pdbx_seq_one_letter_code
_entity_poly.pdbx_strand_id
1 'polypeptide(L)'
;MRENGKVIIGGGAGVGISAKAQVAGGVDFLVVYNSGRFRMAGLGSLAGLMPYGNANEVMLDLIDEITAVSNGTPVIAGVCGTDPTTSMDRILDKVKERGCAGVQNFPTVGLCDGIFRKNLEESGMSFNNEVDMISKASGKGLLTVCYVFTPEEARLMAIAGADIIVVHFGLTLGGSIGALTTLDLEDCTGIVDKCAKAAQDINPDIFILCHGGPVAMAADAEFVIQIAKNCHGFLGASSMERLPTEIAIARTAREFKDIRTTTQKVNP
;
A
#
# COMPACT_ATOMS: atom_id res chain seq x y z
N MET A 1 -1.08 15.33 15.06
CA MET A 1 0.18 14.74 14.55
C MET A 1 1.12 15.81 14.00
N ARG A 2 0.66 16.75 13.17
CA ARG A 2 1.51 17.87 12.67
C ARG A 2 2.24 18.65 13.78
N GLU A 3 1.61 18.84 14.92
CA GLU A 3 2.17 19.64 16.03
C GLU A 3 3.30 18.97 16.82
N ASN A 4 3.48 17.65 16.69
CA ASN A 4 4.42 16.86 17.51
C ASN A 4 5.61 16.27 16.75
N GLY A 5 5.81 16.60 15.47
CA GLY A 5 6.89 16.07 14.64
C GLY A 5 6.83 14.55 14.40
N LYS A 6 5.70 13.89 14.68
CA LYS A 6 5.51 12.46 14.43
C LYS A 6 5.11 12.21 12.99
N VAL A 7 5.73 11.23 12.36
CA VAL A 7 5.39 10.75 11.02
C VAL A 7 4.21 9.79 11.07
N ILE A 8 3.42 9.76 9.99
CA ILE A 8 2.33 8.80 9.81
C ILE A 8 2.88 7.56 9.13
N ILE A 9 2.69 6.39 9.73
CA ILE A 9 3.16 5.11 9.17
C ILE A 9 1.97 4.19 8.92
N GLY A 10 1.71 3.92 7.64
CA GLY A 10 0.76 2.89 7.22
C GLY A 10 1.45 1.59 6.85
N GLY A 11 0.77 0.48 7.03
CA GLY A 11 1.31 -0.83 6.71
C GLY A 11 0.36 -1.72 5.93
N GLY A 12 0.80 -2.26 4.78
CA GLY A 12 0.06 -3.25 4.00
C GLY A 12 0.17 -4.63 4.64
N ALA A 13 -0.97 -5.29 4.85
CA ALA A 13 -1.04 -6.62 5.45
C ALA A 13 -1.77 -7.62 4.55
N GLY A 14 -1.11 -8.71 4.19
CA GLY A 14 -1.64 -9.80 3.35
C GLY A 14 -2.01 -11.06 4.14
N VAL A 15 -1.65 -11.13 5.42
CA VAL A 15 -2.01 -12.21 6.35
C VAL A 15 -2.06 -11.68 7.79
N GLY A 16 -2.83 -12.35 8.65
CA GLY A 16 -3.04 -11.92 10.04
C GLY A 16 -1.75 -11.80 10.86
N ILE A 17 -0.78 -12.68 10.65
CA ILE A 17 0.48 -12.61 11.42
C ILE A 17 1.29 -11.34 11.08
N SER A 18 1.31 -10.90 9.83
CA SER A 18 1.99 -9.66 9.45
C SER A 18 1.27 -8.43 10.02
N ALA A 19 -0.08 -8.42 9.98
CA ALA A 19 -0.88 -7.37 10.61
C ALA A 19 -0.59 -7.27 12.11
N LYS A 20 -0.64 -8.39 12.82
CA LYS A 20 -0.37 -8.44 14.27
C LYS A 20 1.02 -7.91 14.62
N ALA A 21 2.04 -8.26 13.81
CA ALA A 21 3.41 -7.79 14.02
C ALA A 21 3.53 -6.27 13.75
N GLN A 22 2.89 -5.75 12.71
CA GLN A 22 2.88 -4.33 12.39
C GLN A 22 2.16 -3.50 13.46
N VAL A 23 1.02 -3.98 13.98
CA VAL A 23 0.31 -3.35 15.11
C VAL A 23 1.21 -3.29 16.35
N ALA A 24 1.90 -4.38 16.68
CA ALA A 24 2.87 -4.39 17.78
C ALA A 24 4.04 -3.44 17.56
N GLY A 25 4.40 -3.16 16.30
CA GLY A 25 5.41 -2.18 15.90
C GLY A 25 4.90 -0.73 15.92
N GLY A 26 3.60 -0.51 16.10
CA GLY A 26 3.01 0.82 16.28
C GLY A 26 2.64 1.55 14.97
N VAL A 27 2.25 0.81 13.92
CA VAL A 27 1.70 1.46 12.70
C VAL A 27 0.40 2.22 13.03
N ASP A 28 0.18 3.33 12.36
CA ASP A 28 -1.01 4.18 12.58
C ASP A 28 -2.26 3.60 11.90
N PHE A 29 -2.10 2.87 10.81
CA PHE A 29 -3.18 2.15 10.13
C PHE A 29 -2.67 0.96 9.31
N LEU A 30 -3.56 0.01 9.03
CA LEU A 30 -3.30 -1.14 8.16
C LEU A 30 -4.03 -0.97 6.82
N VAL A 31 -3.45 -1.46 5.73
CA VAL A 31 -4.10 -1.54 4.42
C VAL A 31 -4.21 -2.99 3.98
N VAL A 32 -5.41 -3.37 3.54
CA VAL A 32 -5.75 -4.72 3.11
C VAL A 32 -6.19 -4.71 1.66
N TYR A 33 -5.48 -5.40 0.78
CA TYR A 33 -5.81 -5.55 -0.63
C TYR A 33 -5.30 -6.88 -1.20
N ASN A 34 -5.82 -7.28 -2.35
CA ASN A 34 -5.51 -8.57 -2.97
C ASN A 34 -4.02 -8.84 -3.18
N SER A 35 -3.22 -7.84 -3.56
CA SER A 35 -1.76 -7.99 -3.72
C SER A 35 -1.05 -8.42 -2.44
N GLY A 36 -1.58 -8.08 -1.27
CA GLY A 36 -1.07 -8.54 0.01
C GLY A 36 -1.10 -10.07 0.11
N ARG A 37 -2.24 -10.67 -0.26
CA ARG A 37 -2.40 -12.15 -0.28
C ARG A 37 -1.38 -12.80 -1.21
N PHE A 38 -1.24 -12.30 -2.43
CA PHE A 38 -0.27 -12.84 -3.40
C PHE A 38 1.16 -12.69 -2.90
N ARG A 39 1.51 -11.53 -2.38
CA ARG A 39 2.85 -11.23 -1.84
C ARG A 39 3.24 -12.18 -0.70
N MET A 40 2.33 -12.44 0.24
CA MET A 40 2.58 -13.34 1.35
C MET A 40 2.48 -14.83 0.98
N ALA A 41 1.94 -15.13 -0.19
CA ALA A 41 2.05 -16.45 -0.83
C ALA A 41 3.38 -16.65 -1.60
N GLY A 42 4.31 -15.68 -1.56
CA GLY A 42 5.60 -15.75 -2.25
C GLY A 42 5.54 -15.34 -3.73
N LEU A 43 4.47 -14.67 -4.16
CA LEU A 43 4.27 -14.19 -5.52
C LEU A 43 4.54 -12.67 -5.62
N GLY A 44 4.83 -12.18 -6.82
CA GLY A 44 5.04 -10.75 -7.02
C GLY A 44 3.78 -9.93 -6.74
N SER A 45 3.93 -8.74 -6.14
CA SER A 45 2.79 -7.86 -5.82
C SER A 45 1.96 -7.48 -7.05
N LEU A 46 2.56 -7.43 -8.25
CA LEU A 46 1.84 -7.19 -9.51
C LEU A 46 0.86 -8.31 -9.89
N ALA A 47 0.94 -9.49 -9.25
CA ALA A 47 -0.08 -10.52 -9.41
C ALA A 47 -1.49 -10.01 -9.06
N GLY A 48 -1.58 -9.00 -8.19
CA GLY A 48 -2.85 -8.33 -7.86
C GLY A 48 -3.46 -7.50 -9.00
N LEU A 49 -2.70 -7.20 -10.05
CA LEU A 49 -3.19 -6.51 -11.25
C LEU A 49 -3.54 -7.49 -12.38
N MET A 50 -3.27 -8.78 -12.19
CA MET A 50 -3.48 -9.82 -13.18
C MET A 50 -4.79 -10.58 -12.90
N PRO A 51 -5.35 -11.31 -13.89
CA PRO A 51 -6.66 -11.96 -13.79
C PRO A 51 -6.64 -13.25 -12.96
N TYR A 52 -6.06 -13.21 -11.76
CA TYR A 52 -5.93 -14.38 -10.86
C TYR A 52 -7.02 -14.44 -9.78
N GLY A 53 -8.10 -13.72 -9.96
CA GLY A 53 -9.25 -13.67 -9.07
C GLY A 53 -9.90 -12.29 -9.06
N ASN A 54 -11.09 -12.18 -8.47
CA ASN A 54 -11.72 -10.89 -8.24
C ASN A 54 -11.03 -10.18 -7.08
N ALA A 55 -10.45 -9.01 -7.36
CA ALA A 55 -9.67 -8.28 -6.37
C ALA A 55 -10.50 -7.84 -5.16
N ASN A 56 -11.76 -7.44 -5.38
CA ASN A 56 -12.65 -7.00 -4.31
C ASN A 56 -13.10 -8.17 -3.43
N GLU A 57 -13.32 -9.36 -4.01
CA GLU A 57 -13.64 -10.55 -3.22
C GLU A 57 -12.46 -10.99 -2.34
N VAL A 58 -11.24 -11.05 -2.91
CA VAL A 58 -10.03 -11.38 -2.15
C VAL A 58 -9.79 -10.37 -1.02
N MET A 59 -10.03 -9.09 -1.26
CA MET A 59 -9.92 -8.04 -0.25
C MET A 59 -10.96 -8.24 0.86
N LEU A 60 -12.22 -8.51 0.51
CA LEU A 60 -13.29 -8.75 1.50
C LEU A 60 -12.98 -9.95 2.38
N ASP A 61 -12.45 -11.05 1.84
CA ASP A 61 -12.03 -12.21 2.63
C ASP A 61 -10.88 -11.89 3.60
N LEU A 62 -9.97 -11.00 3.20
CA LEU A 62 -8.86 -10.57 4.05
C LEU A 62 -9.28 -9.65 5.20
N ILE A 63 -10.31 -8.84 5.03
CA ILE A 63 -10.77 -7.89 6.06
C ILE A 63 -11.04 -8.62 7.36
N ASP A 64 -11.80 -9.70 7.34
CA ASP A 64 -12.21 -10.42 8.55
C ASP A 64 -10.99 -11.03 9.28
N GLU A 65 -10.00 -11.54 8.53
CA GLU A 65 -8.73 -12.04 9.09
C GLU A 65 -7.92 -10.93 9.78
N ILE A 66 -7.81 -9.78 9.13
CA ILE A 66 -6.94 -8.68 9.59
C ILE A 66 -7.59 -7.90 10.71
N THR A 67 -8.88 -7.61 10.63
CA THR A 67 -9.61 -6.89 11.69
C THR A 67 -9.61 -7.65 13.01
N ALA A 68 -9.67 -8.99 12.96
CA ALA A 68 -9.60 -9.84 14.16
C ALA A 68 -8.30 -9.65 14.97
N VAL A 69 -7.21 -9.20 14.35
CA VAL A 69 -5.89 -9.04 14.99
C VAL A 69 -5.40 -7.60 15.00
N SER A 70 -6.18 -6.64 14.49
CA SER A 70 -5.79 -5.22 14.36
C SER A 70 -5.73 -4.49 15.72
N ASN A 71 -6.31 -5.04 16.77
CA ASN A 71 -6.31 -4.47 18.13
C ASN A 71 -6.73 -2.98 18.16
N GLY A 72 -7.75 -2.62 17.38
CA GLY A 72 -8.25 -1.26 17.27
C GLY A 72 -7.46 -0.33 16.33
N THR A 73 -6.36 -0.79 15.73
CA THR A 73 -5.68 -0.06 14.64
C THR A 73 -6.61 0.02 13.44
N PRO A 74 -6.84 1.23 12.87
CA PRO A 74 -7.71 1.40 11.70
C PRO A 74 -7.30 0.52 10.52
N VAL A 75 -8.28 -0.13 9.89
CA VAL A 75 -8.07 -0.96 8.69
C VAL A 75 -8.67 -0.24 7.48
N ILE A 76 -7.87 -0.10 6.43
CA ILE A 76 -8.21 0.53 5.16
C ILE A 76 -8.33 -0.55 4.09
N ALA A 77 -9.46 -0.63 3.40
CA ALA A 77 -9.72 -1.61 2.36
C ALA A 77 -9.24 -1.11 0.98
N GLY A 78 -8.39 -1.86 0.32
CA GLY A 78 -7.98 -1.60 -1.07
C GLY A 78 -9.07 -2.06 -2.04
N VAL A 79 -9.78 -1.12 -2.63
CA VAL A 79 -10.92 -1.34 -3.51
C VAL A 79 -10.50 -1.16 -4.97
N CYS A 80 -10.78 -2.15 -5.81
CA CYS A 80 -10.67 -2.06 -7.27
C CYS A 80 -11.82 -1.20 -7.81
N GLY A 81 -11.58 0.11 -7.95
CA GLY A 81 -12.59 1.08 -8.40
C GLY A 81 -13.02 0.90 -9.86
N THR A 82 -12.25 0.16 -10.65
CA THR A 82 -12.53 -0.16 -12.06
C THR A 82 -13.25 -1.49 -12.26
N ASP A 83 -13.65 -2.20 -11.19
CA ASP A 83 -14.35 -3.49 -11.29
C ASP A 83 -15.73 -3.32 -11.97
N PRO A 84 -15.92 -3.85 -13.19
CA PRO A 84 -17.18 -3.69 -13.92
C PRO A 84 -18.25 -4.70 -13.48
N THR A 85 -17.91 -5.65 -12.62
CA THR A 85 -18.78 -6.78 -12.26
C THR A 85 -19.68 -6.48 -11.07
N THR A 86 -19.44 -5.38 -10.36
CA THR A 86 -20.19 -5.02 -9.16
C THR A 86 -20.44 -3.51 -9.04
N SER A 87 -21.44 -3.14 -8.25
CA SER A 87 -21.66 -1.73 -7.88
C SER A 87 -20.70 -1.28 -6.81
N MET A 88 -20.00 -0.16 -7.04
CA MET A 88 -19.08 0.42 -6.04
C MET A 88 -19.81 0.77 -4.73
N ASP A 89 -21.05 1.25 -4.79
CA ASP A 89 -21.83 1.51 -3.57
C ASP A 89 -22.00 0.26 -2.71
N ARG A 90 -22.28 -0.89 -3.32
CA ARG A 90 -22.39 -2.17 -2.60
C ARG A 90 -21.06 -2.63 -1.99
N ILE A 91 -19.94 -2.41 -2.69
CA ILE A 91 -18.61 -2.75 -2.15
C ILE A 91 -18.29 -1.84 -0.96
N LEU A 92 -18.50 -0.55 -1.09
CA LEU A 92 -18.24 0.42 -0.02
C LEU A 92 -19.11 0.15 1.22
N ASP A 93 -20.38 -0.23 1.03
CA ASP A 93 -21.26 -0.62 2.14
C ASP A 93 -20.74 -1.87 2.84
N LYS A 94 -20.33 -2.91 2.11
CA LYS A 94 -19.72 -4.12 2.69
C LYS A 94 -18.43 -3.83 3.46
N VAL A 95 -17.57 -2.95 2.93
CA VAL A 95 -16.34 -2.51 3.59
C VAL A 95 -16.64 -1.84 4.93
N LYS A 96 -17.64 -0.96 4.96
CA LYS A 96 -18.10 -0.27 6.16
C LYS A 96 -18.73 -1.22 7.17
N GLU A 97 -19.61 -2.12 6.71
CA GLU A 97 -20.25 -3.15 7.54
C GLU A 97 -19.26 -4.09 8.22
N ARG A 98 -18.11 -4.38 7.57
CA ARG A 98 -17.02 -5.19 8.12
C ARG A 98 -16.07 -4.41 9.03
N GLY A 99 -16.38 -3.16 9.36
CA GLY A 99 -15.65 -2.35 10.34
C GLY A 99 -14.37 -1.70 9.83
N CYS A 100 -14.17 -1.62 8.51
CA CYS A 100 -13.06 -0.84 7.97
C CYS A 100 -13.26 0.65 8.24
N ALA A 101 -12.17 1.34 8.57
CA ALA A 101 -12.15 2.77 8.80
C ALA A 101 -12.17 3.58 7.48
N GLY A 102 -11.72 2.97 6.38
CA GLY A 102 -11.59 3.68 5.12
C GLY A 102 -11.27 2.78 3.92
N VAL A 103 -10.94 3.43 2.81
CA VAL A 103 -10.62 2.77 1.55
C VAL A 103 -9.36 3.35 0.89
N GLN A 104 -8.76 2.53 0.01
CA GLN A 104 -7.68 2.90 -0.90
C GLN A 104 -8.03 2.44 -2.32
N ASN A 105 -7.60 3.18 -3.35
CA ASN A 105 -7.77 2.79 -4.74
C ASN A 105 -6.70 1.77 -5.15
N PHE A 106 -6.91 0.51 -4.82
CA PHE A 106 -6.02 -0.58 -5.25
C PHE A 106 -6.80 -1.89 -5.44
N PRO A 107 -6.61 -2.61 -6.56
CA PRO A 107 -5.76 -2.35 -7.74
C PRO A 107 -6.04 -1.01 -8.43
N THR A 108 -4.99 -0.41 -9.01
CA THR A 108 -5.08 0.90 -9.68
C THR A 108 -4.52 0.83 -11.10
N VAL A 109 -5.20 1.49 -12.03
CA VAL A 109 -4.69 1.67 -13.40
C VAL A 109 -3.54 2.69 -13.47
N GLY A 110 -3.28 3.42 -12.38
CA GLY A 110 -2.12 4.29 -12.23
C GLY A 110 -0.77 3.58 -12.40
N LEU A 111 -0.72 2.28 -12.14
CA LEU A 111 0.47 1.44 -12.39
C LEU A 111 0.63 1.02 -13.86
N CYS A 112 -0.38 1.24 -14.69
CA CYS A 112 -0.32 0.93 -16.12
C CYS A 112 0.16 2.13 -16.91
N ASP A 113 0.93 1.91 -17.96
CA ASP A 113 1.48 2.95 -18.83
C ASP A 113 1.25 2.67 -20.33
N GLY A 114 1.76 3.57 -21.18
CA GLY A 114 1.78 3.43 -22.62
C GLY A 114 0.42 3.21 -23.27
N ILE A 115 0.42 2.37 -24.31
CA ILE A 115 -0.80 2.00 -25.05
C ILE A 115 -1.81 1.27 -24.18
N PHE A 116 -1.35 0.42 -23.26
CA PHE A 116 -2.23 -0.33 -22.39
C PHE A 116 -3.05 0.60 -21.48
N ARG A 117 -2.41 1.59 -20.86
CA ARG A 117 -3.12 2.60 -20.07
C ARG A 117 -4.16 3.34 -20.89
N LYS A 118 -3.83 3.78 -22.12
CA LYS A 118 -4.77 4.47 -23.01
C LYS A 118 -5.99 3.61 -23.31
N ASN A 119 -5.78 2.34 -23.63
CA ASN A 119 -6.88 1.41 -23.93
C ASN A 119 -7.78 1.17 -22.71
N LEU A 120 -7.23 1.11 -21.50
CA LEU A 120 -8.03 1.03 -20.27
C LEU A 120 -8.90 2.28 -20.09
N GLU A 121 -8.33 3.47 -20.26
CA GLU A 121 -9.07 4.74 -20.17
C GLU A 121 -10.21 4.82 -21.21
N GLU A 122 -9.94 4.41 -22.46
CA GLU A 122 -10.90 4.43 -23.58
C GLU A 122 -12.01 3.37 -23.44
N SER A 123 -11.74 2.26 -22.73
CA SER A 123 -12.68 1.13 -22.59
C SER A 123 -13.45 1.12 -21.26
N GLY A 124 -13.46 2.23 -20.53
CA GLY A 124 -14.25 2.38 -19.31
C GLY A 124 -13.62 1.85 -18.03
N MET A 125 -12.33 1.48 -18.06
CA MET A 125 -11.53 1.11 -16.90
C MET A 125 -10.53 2.24 -16.60
N SER A 126 -11.04 3.44 -16.39
CA SER A 126 -10.24 4.66 -16.27
C SER A 126 -9.86 4.98 -14.82
N PHE A 127 -8.83 5.80 -14.64
CA PHE A 127 -8.49 6.36 -13.33
C PHE A 127 -9.64 7.21 -12.75
N ASN A 128 -10.48 7.79 -13.60
CA ASN A 128 -11.67 8.52 -13.15
C ASN A 128 -12.67 7.63 -12.41
N ASN A 129 -12.76 6.33 -12.73
CA ASN A 129 -13.60 5.41 -11.95
C ASN A 129 -13.08 5.26 -10.51
N GLU A 130 -11.75 5.30 -10.32
CA GLU A 130 -11.14 5.30 -8.98
C GLU A 130 -11.41 6.62 -8.25
N VAL A 131 -11.35 7.76 -8.95
CA VAL A 131 -11.73 9.09 -8.43
C VAL A 131 -13.19 9.10 -7.98
N ASP A 132 -14.10 8.57 -8.79
CA ASP A 132 -15.54 8.44 -8.46
C ASP A 132 -15.75 7.53 -7.24
N MET A 133 -15.02 6.43 -7.14
CA MET A 133 -15.06 5.53 -5.97
C MET A 133 -14.61 6.26 -4.71
N ILE A 134 -13.54 7.04 -4.76
CA ILE A 134 -13.07 7.86 -3.62
C ILE A 134 -14.10 8.91 -3.24
N SER A 135 -14.71 9.60 -4.20
CA SER A 135 -15.78 10.58 -3.93
C SER A 135 -16.97 9.95 -3.22
N LYS A 136 -17.41 8.76 -3.64
CA LYS A 136 -18.46 8.00 -2.98
C LYS A 136 -18.06 7.57 -1.56
N ALA A 137 -16.83 7.10 -1.38
CA ALA A 137 -16.32 6.69 -0.08
C ALA A 137 -16.26 7.85 0.92
N SER A 138 -15.76 9.01 0.49
CA SER A 138 -15.76 10.25 1.26
C SER A 138 -17.19 10.66 1.65
N GLY A 139 -18.14 10.63 0.71
CA GLY A 139 -19.55 10.90 0.97
C GLY A 139 -20.22 9.92 1.95
N LYS A 140 -19.69 8.70 2.10
CA LYS A 140 -20.13 7.70 3.10
C LYS A 140 -19.41 7.85 4.46
N GLY A 141 -18.51 8.83 4.62
CA GLY A 141 -17.73 9.07 5.84
C GLY A 141 -16.61 8.02 6.08
N LEU A 142 -16.13 7.38 5.02
CA LEU A 142 -14.96 6.51 5.06
C LEU A 142 -13.69 7.36 4.86
N LEU A 143 -12.64 7.07 5.62
CA LEU A 143 -11.31 7.66 5.41
C LEU A 143 -10.79 7.25 4.02
N THR A 144 -10.23 8.21 3.29
CA THR A 144 -9.77 7.99 1.92
C THR A 144 -8.27 8.14 1.80
N VAL A 145 -7.60 7.03 1.43
CA VAL A 145 -6.15 6.92 1.29
C VAL A 145 -5.83 6.63 -0.18
N CYS A 146 -5.33 7.60 -0.93
CA CYS A 146 -5.32 7.55 -2.39
C CYS A 146 -3.92 7.37 -2.96
N TYR A 147 -3.67 6.28 -3.69
CA TYR A 147 -2.48 6.17 -4.54
C TYR A 147 -2.57 7.11 -5.74
N VAL A 148 -1.48 7.83 -5.98
CA VAL A 148 -1.30 8.71 -7.13
C VAL A 148 0.12 8.58 -7.68
N PHE A 149 0.28 8.81 -8.97
CA PHE A 149 1.54 8.69 -9.71
C PHE A 149 1.95 10.01 -10.36
N THR A 150 1.00 10.94 -10.49
CA THR A 150 1.18 12.24 -11.13
C THR A 150 0.53 13.36 -10.31
N PRO A 151 1.00 14.62 -10.48
CA PRO A 151 0.35 15.77 -9.87
C PRO A 151 -1.12 15.95 -10.27
N GLU A 152 -1.49 15.58 -11.49
CA GLU A 152 -2.89 15.66 -11.94
C GLU A 152 -3.77 14.64 -11.22
N GLU A 153 -3.30 13.40 -11.05
CA GLU A 153 -4.02 12.39 -10.25
C GLU A 153 -4.17 12.84 -8.80
N ALA A 154 -3.13 13.46 -8.22
CA ALA A 154 -3.20 14.01 -6.86
C ALA A 154 -4.25 15.11 -6.73
N ARG A 155 -4.34 16.00 -7.74
CA ARG A 155 -5.36 17.05 -7.82
C ARG A 155 -6.78 16.46 -7.92
N LEU A 156 -6.98 15.48 -8.79
CA LEU A 156 -8.28 14.82 -8.97
C LEU A 156 -8.75 14.12 -7.70
N MET A 157 -7.86 13.38 -7.03
CA MET A 157 -8.17 12.72 -5.76
C MET A 157 -8.47 13.72 -4.64
N ALA A 158 -7.76 14.85 -4.57
CA ALA A 158 -8.06 15.91 -3.62
C ALA A 158 -9.45 16.52 -3.83
N ILE A 159 -9.86 16.76 -5.09
CA ILE A 159 -11.22 17.21 -5.45
C ILE A 159 -12.27 16.17 -5.04
N ALA A 160 -11.96 14.89 -5.19
CA ALA A 160 -12.85 13.80 -4.79
C ALA A 160 -13.01 13.64 -3.27
N GLY A 161 -12.25 14.39 -2.46
CA GLY A 161 -12.32 14.36 -1.00
C GLY A 161 -11.32 13.38 -0.39
N ALA A 162 -10.13 13.25 -0.98
CA ALA A 162 -9.05 12.47 -0.37
C ALA A 162 -8.58 13.09 0.95
N ASP A 163 -8.44 12.27 1.99
CA ASP A 163 -7.84 12.67 3.27
C ASP A 163 -6.32 12.52 3.24
N ILE A 164 -5.84 11.47 2.57
CA ILE A 164 -4.42 11.12 2.47
C ILE A 164 -4.09 10.84 1.00
N ILE A 165 -3.11 11.54 0.46
CA ILE A 165 -2.46 11.24 -0.81
C ILE A 165 -1.22 10.39 -0.53
N VAL A 166 -1.07 9.28 -1.22
CA VAL A 166 0.10 8.41 -1.18
C VAL A 166 0.78 8.42 -2.53
N VAL A 167 1.90 9.11 -2.62
CA VAL A 167 2.70 9.22 -3.86
C VAL A 167 3.43 7.91 -4.09
N HIS A 168 3.11 7.23 -5.19
CA HIS A 168 3.57 5.88 -5.48
C HIS A 168 4.67 5.89 -6.55
N PHE A 169 5.86 5.35 -6.23
CA PHE A 169 7.03 5.33 -7.10
C PHE A 169 7.22 4.01 -7.88
N GLY A 170 6.21 3.17 -7.91
CA GLY A 170 6.30 1.86 -8.55
C GLY A 170 6.56 0.72 -7.56
N LEU A 171 6.87 -0.46 -8.10
CA LEU A 171 7.08 -1.68 -7.31
C LEU A 171 8.31 -1.55 -6.42
N THR A 172 8.17 -1.91 -5.14
CA THR A 172 9.27 -1.85 -4.16
C THR A 172 10.44 -2.74 -4.57
N LEU A 173 11.66 -2.20 -4.46
CA LEU A 173 12.91 -2.92 -4.71
C LEU A 173 13.17 -4.05 -3.72
N GLY A 174 14.14 -4.89 -4.07
CA GLY A 174 14.80 -5.85 -3.17
C GLY A 174 14.01 -7.10 -2.87
N GLY A 175 14.68 -8.04 -2.20
CA GLY A 175 14.17 -9.37 -1.94
C GLY A 175 14.11 -10.25 -3.20
N SER A 176 13.44 -11.39 -3.08
CA SER A 176 13.40 -12.41 -4.14
C SER A 176 12.49 -12.06 -5.34
N ILE A 177 11.52 -11.17 -5.12
CA ILE A 177 10.45 -10.81 -6.08
C ILE A 177 10.21 -9.30 -6.18
N GLY A 178 11.20 -8.47 -5.81
CA GLY A 178 11.15 -7.01 -5.95
C GLY A 178 11.51 -6.53 -7.35
N ALA A 179 11.24 -5.25 -7.63
CA ALA A 179 11.68 -4.63 -8.88
C ALA A 179 13.21 -4.48 -8.93
N LEU A 180 13.73 -4.38 -10.15
CA LEU A 180 15.13 -4.04 -10.41
C LEU A 180 15.26 -2.64 -11.04
N THR A 181 14.19 -2.17 -11.70
CA THR A 181 14.12 -0.83 -12.31
C THR A 181 13.43 0.12 -11.37
N THR A 182 14.06 1.25 -11.08
CA THR A 182 13.50 2.26 -10.18
C THR A 182 14.06 3.65 -10.48
N LEU A 183 13.40 4.65 -9.87
CA LEU A 183 13.90 6.01 -9.71
C LEU A 183 15.00 6.04 -8.64
N ASP A 184 15.76 7.12 -8.54
CA ASP A 184 16.56 7.41 -7.36
C ASP A 184 15.72 8.11 -6.26
N LEU A 185 16.28 8.24 -5.06
CA LEU A 185 15.56 8.85 -3.93
C LEU A 185 15.39 10.36 -4.10
N GLU A 186 16.32 11.03 -4.74
CA GLU A 186 16.26 12.46 -5.06
C GLU A 186 15.11 12.77 -6.00
N ASP A 187 14.94 11.97 -7.05
CA ASP A 187 13.79 12.10 -7.98
C ASP A 187 12.46 11.91 -7.25
N CYS A 188 12.39 10.96 -6.31
CA CYS A 188 11.21 10.71 -5.49
C CYS A 188 10.80 11.95 -4.70
N THR A 189 11.74 12.69 -4.11
CA THR A 189 11.41 13.92 -3.35
C THR A 189 10.76 14.98 -4.23
N GLY A 190 11.28 15.17 -5.45
CA GLY A 190 10.72 16.09 -6.41
C GLY A 190 9.31 15.72 -6.88
N ILE A 191 9.01 14.43 -6.99
CA ILE A 191 7.67 13.94 -7.36
C ILE A 191 6.70 14.18 -6.19
N VAL A 192 7.12 13.89 -4.95
CA VAL A 192 6.32 14.18 -3.74
C VAL A 192 5.94 15.65 -3.68
N ASP A 193 6.90 16.56 -3.83
CA ASP A 193 6.65 17.99 -3.76
C ASP A 193 5.65 18.49 -4.81
N LYS A 194 5.73 17.96 -6.02
CA LYS A 194 4.79 18.30 -7.11
C LYS A 194 3.36 17.78 -6.82
N CYS A 195 3.24 16.53 -6.39
CA CYS A 195 1.95 15.94 -6.02
C CYS A 195 1.36 16.62 -4.78
N ALA A 196 2.18 16.90 -3.77
CA ALA A 196 1.78 17.62 -2.57
C ALA A 196 1.22 18.99 -2.91
N LYS A 197 1.93 19.76 -3.73
CA LYS A 197 1.46 21.07 -4.16
C LYS A 197 0.11 20.97 -4.88
N ALA A 198 -0.04 20.06 -5.83
CA ALA A 198 -1.27 19.91 -6.61
C ALA A 198 -2.48 19.52 -5.73
N ALA A 199 -2.28 18.68 -4.72
CA ALA A 199 -3.33 18.29 -3.78
C ALA A 199 -3.64 19.39 -2.77
N GLN A 200 -2.62 20.05 -2.20
CA GLN A 200 -2.76 21.08 -1.18
C GLN A 200 -3.28 22.41 -1.71
N ASP A 201 -3.14 22.69 -3.00
CA ASP A 201 -3.82 23.82 -3.67
C ASP A 201 -5.36 23.63 -3.64
N ILE A 202 -5.86 22.39 -3.51
CA ILE A 202 -7.31 22.08 -3.37
C ILE A 202 -7.70 21.96 -1.89
N ASN A 203 -6.95 21.19 -1.10
CA ASN A 203 -7.19 21.01 0.33
C ASN A 203 -5.87 21.15 1.11
N PRO A 204 -5.63 22.30 1.77
CA PRO A 204 -4.38 22.55 2.50
C PRO A 204 -4.10 21.57 3.65
N ASP A 205 -5.15 20.90 4.15
CA ASP A 205 -5.05 19.99 5.30
C ASP A 205 -4.78 18.54 4.90
N ILE A 206 -4.74 18.22 3.59
CA ILE A 206 -4.50 16.87 3.10
C ILE A 206 -3.13 16.34 3.53
N PHE A 207 -3.07 15.09 3.98
CA PHE A 207 -1.82 14.45 4.32
C PHE A 207 -1.16 13.85 3.07
N ILE A 208 0.18 13.89 3.05
CA ILE A 208 0.99 13.34 1.94
C ILE A 208 1.91 12.28 2.50
N LEU A 209 1.85 11.07 1.95
CA LEU A 209 2.76 9.97 2.27
C LEU A 209 3.52 9.56 1.00
N CYS A 210 4.67 8.92 1.18
CA CYS A 210 5.42 8.28 0.09
C CYS A 210 5.29 6.75 0.14
N HIS A 211 5.45 6.06 -1.01
CA HIS A 211 5.31 4.61 -1.12
C HIS A 211 6.07 4.00 -2.29
N GLY A 212 6.74 2.88 -2.04
CA GLY A 212 7.22 1.97 -3.09
C GLY A 212 8.49 2.43 -3.81
N GLY A 213 8.79 1.80 -4.94
CA GLY A 213 10.01 2.05 -5.71
C GLY A 213 11.28 1.87 -4.87
N PRO A 214 12.19 2.86 -4.86
CA PRO A 214 13.45 2.80 -4.10
C PRO A 214 13.24 2.94 -2.60
N VAL A 215 12.05 3.41 -2.15
CA VAL A 215 11.74 3.57 -0.72
C VAL A 215 11.39 2.21 -0.13
N ALA A 216 12.42 1.36 0.09
CA ALA A 216 12.28 -0.02 0.50
C ALA A 216 12.58 -0.25 1.99
N MET A 217 13.44 0.58 2.58
CA MET A 217 13.88 0.47 3.97
C MET A 217 13.55 1.75 4.75
N ALA A 218 13.59 1.68 6.07
CA ALA A 218 13.29 2.84 6.94
C ALA A 218 14.18 4.05 6.65
N ALA A 219 15.47 3.83 6.36
CA ALA A 219 16.39 4.91 6.01
C ALA A 219 16.01 5.62 4.68
N ASP A 220 15.49 4.88 3.71
CA ASP A 220 15.03 5.46 2.44
C ASP A 220 13.80 6.34 2.67
N ALA A 221 12.85 5.86 3.50
CA ALA A 221 11.67 6.62 3.88
C ALA A 221 12.04 7.88 4.68
N GLU A 222 12.99 7.76 5.61
CA GLU A 222 13.52 8.90 6.38
C GLU A 222 14.10 9.96 5.45
N PHE A 223 14.91 9.56 4.46
CA PHE A 223 15.49 10.47 3.48
C PHE A 223 14.38 11.26 2.73
N VAL A 224 13.40 10.57 2.17
CA VAL A 224 12.31 11.22 1.43
C VAL A 224 11.50 12.15 2.33
N ILE A 225 11.17 11.72 3.55
CA ILE A 225 10.38 12.52 4.50
C ILE A 225 11.13 13.78 4.95
N GLN A 226 12.45 13.70 5.12
CA GLN A 226 13.26 14.84 5.59
C GLN A 226 13.57 15.85 4.46
N ILE A 227 13.72 15.39 3.22
CA ILE A 227 14.11 16.23 2.10
C ILE A 227 12.91 16.84 1.38
N ALA A 228 11.82 16.08 1.19
CA ALA A 228 10.60 16.61 0.60
C ALA A 228 9.92 17.61 1.55
N LYS A 229 9.47 18.74 0.99
CA LYS A 229 8.92 19.87 1.80
C LYS A 229 7.62 19.54 2.52
N ASN A 230 6.83 18.64 1.96
CA ASN A 230 5.48 18.32 2.42
C ASN A 230 5.21 16.80 2.48
N CYS A 231 6.18 15.98 2.90
CA CYS A 231 5.96 14.56 3.17
C CYS A 231 5.67 14.37 4.66
N HIS A 232 4.53 13.75 4.99
CA HIS A 232 4.07 13.57 6.37
C HIS A 232 4.31 12.15 6.90
N GLY A 233 4.77 11.22 6.04
CA GLY A 233 5.01 9.84 6.44
C GLY A 233 5.17 8.88 5.28
N PHE A 234 5.02 7.60 5.59
CA PHE A 234 5.28 6.49 4.68
C PHE A 234 4.18 5.43 4.77
N LEU A 235 3.77 4.90 3.63
CA LEU A 235 2.97 3.68 3.55
C LEU A 235 3.87 2.55 3.04
N GLY A 236 4.12 1.53 3.86
CA GLY A 236 4.90 0.35 3.49
C GLY A 236 4.01 -0.84 3.17
N ALA A 237 4.32 -1.57 2.11
CA ALA A 237 3.69 -2.85 1.79
C ALA A 237 4.73 -3.98 1.80
N SER A 238 5.46 -4.18 0.70
CA SER A 238 6.56 -5.16 0.67
C SER A 238 7.64 -4.89 1.71
N SER A 239 7.94 -3.63 2.00
CA SER A 239 8.87 -3.18 3.03
C SER A 239 8.44 -3.56 4.45
N MET A 240 7.13 -3.62 4.71
CA MET A 240 6.59 -3.91 6.04
C MET A 240 6.34 -5.40 6.30
N GLU A 241 6.13 -6.21 5.27
CA GLU A 241 5.86 -7.63 5.49
C GLU A 241 6.76 -8.58 4.69
N ARG A 242 6.88 -8.43 3.38
CA ARG A 242 7.63 -9.38 2.56
C ARG A 242 9.13 -9.36 2.86
N LEU A 243 9.76 -8.21 2.80
CA LEU A 243 11.22 -8.09 3.01
C LEU A 243 11.63 -8.57 4.42
N PRO A 244 10.99 -8.15 5.52
CA PRO A 244 11.30 -8.70 6.84
C PRO A 244 11.09 -10.20 6.94
N THR A 245 10.01 -10.75 6.33
CA THR A 245 9.69 -12.17 6.34
C THR A 245 10.76 -12.98 5.62
N GLU A 246 11.15 -12.60 4.41
CA GLU A 246 12.20 -13.26 3.63
C GLU A 246 13.52 -13.31 4.41
N ILE A 247 13.91 -12.19 5.00
CA ILE A 247 15.19 -12.07 5.73
C ILE A 247 15.16 -12.90 7.02
N ALA A 248 14.13 -12.73 7.85
CA ALA A 248 14.08 -13.34 9.17
C ALA A 248 13.93 -14.86 9.11
N ILE A 249 13.01 -15.37 8.28
CA ILE A 249 12.78 -16.82 8.15
C ILE A 249 14.02 -17.50 7.57
N ALA A 250 14.63 -16.96 6.51
CA ALA A 250 15.80 -17.55 5.92
C ALA A 250 17.01 -17.56 6.88
N ARG A 251 17.16 -16.50 7.69
CA ARG A 251 18.19 -16.45 8.74
C ARG A 251 17.96 -17.53 9.78
N THR A 252 16.78 -17.58 10.35
CA THR A 252 16.42 -18.57 11.39
C THR A 252 16.59 -20.00 10.89
N ALA A 253 16.15 -20.29 9.66
CA ALA A 253 16.33 -21.61 9.07
C ALA A 253 17.82 -22.00 8.94
N ARG A 254 18.71 -21.07 8.57
CA ARG A 254 20.16 -21.31 8.55
C ARG A 254 20.70 -21.58 9.96
N GLU A 255 20.30 -20.79 10.96
CA GLU A 255 20.72 -20.99 12.36
C GLU A 255 20.37 -22.40 12.84
N PHE A 256 19.17 -22.92 12.57
CA PHE A 256 18.80 -24.30 12.88
C PHE A 256 19.60 -25.32 12.07
N LYS A 257 19.86 -25.05 10.79
CA LYS A 257 20.62 -25.96 9.91
C LYS A 257 22.08 -26.10 10.33
N ASP A 258 22.65 -25.10 10.96
CA ASP A 258 24.04 -25.08 11.44
C ASP A 258 24.24 -25.81 12.76
N ILE A 259 23.18 -26.32 13.43
CA ILE A 259 23.27 -27.13 14.63
C ILE A 259 24.04 -28.42 14.31
N ARG A 260 25.09 -28.69 15.08
CA ARG A 260 25.92 -29.89 14.92
C ARG A 260 25.60 -30.89 16.04
N THR A 261 25.48 -32.16 15.68
CA THR A 261 25.34 -33.23 16.66
C THR A 261 26.69 -33.54 17.33
N THR A 262 26.69 -33.86 18.60
CA THR A 262 27.89 -34.26 19.36
C THR A 262 28.49 -35.58 18.90
N THR A 263 27.81 -36.35 18.06
CA THR A 263 28.24 -37.70 17.58
C THR A 263 29.34 -37.66 16.50
N GLN A 264 29.81 -36.53 16.05
CA GLN A 264 30.95 -36.41 15.13
C GLN A 264 32.31 -36.26 15.83
N LYS A 265 32.37 -36.48 17.14
CA LYS A 265 33.65 -36.58 17.87
C LYS A 265 33.95 -38.01 18.28
N VAL A 266 34.07 -38.94 17.34
CA VAL A 266 34.87 -40.16 17.50
C VAL A 266 35.12 -40.73 16.14
N ASN A 267 36.26 -40.37 15.51
CA ASN A 267 37.11 -41.38 14.87
C ASN A 267 38.54 -40.91 14.98
N PRO A 268 39.39 -41.76 15.55
CA PRO A 268 40.81 -41.49 15.76
C PRO A 268 41.59 -41.48 14.46
#